data_901b0f63e486e11259bdfda2d955395a
#
_entry.id   901b0f63e486e11259bdfda2d955395a
#
_cell.length_a   1.000
_cell.length_b   1.000
_cell.length_c   1.000
_cell.angle_alpha   90.00
_cell.angle_beta   90.00
_cell.angle_gamma   90.00
#
_symmetry.space_group_name_H-M   'P 1'
#
loop_
_entity.id
_entity.type
_entity.pdbx_description
1 polymer ?
#
loop_
_entity_poly.entity_id
_entity_poly.type
_entity_poly.pdbx_seq_one_letter_code
_entity_poly.pdbx_strand_id
1 'polypeptide(L)'
;MKISTHDDGKLKCSIEYTLQKIGGKWKTVVLWHLAVDGTLRYNELRSLLPGVTHKVLSQQLKELEEEGFINRKSYNTVPPKVEYTLTAFGATLLPILKQMHEWGTEHGDLA
;
A
#
# COMPACT_ATOMS: atom_id res chain seq x y z
N MET A 1 -9.36 16.01 -16.18
CA MET A 1 -8.66 16.14 -14.89
C MET A 1 -8.69 17.59 -14.43
N LYS A 2 -9.05 17.79 -13.19
CA LYS A 2 -9.13 19.13 -12.63
C LYS A 2 -7.87 19.45 -11.84
N ILE A 3 -7.21 20.55 -12.17
CA ILE A 3 -6.01 20.98 -11.48
C ILE A 3 -6.38 22.16 -10.58
N SER A 4 -6.01 22.06 -9.31
CA SER A 4 -6.21 23.12 -8.34
C SER A 4 -5.19 24.24 -8.60
N THR A 5 -5.64 25.49 -8.46
CA THR A 5 -4.78 26.65 -8.60
C THR A 5 -4.42 27.29 -7.25
N HIS A 6 -4.81 26.67 -6.15
CA HIS A 6 -4.55 27.20 -4.82
C HIS A 6 -3.10 27.06 -4.45
N ASP A 7 -2.56 28.13 -3.84
CA ASP A 7 -1.15 28.21 -3.48
C ASP A 7 -1.01 28.30 -1.96
N ASP A 8 -1.74 27.42 -1.25
CA ASP A 8 -1.84 27.43 0.20
C ASP A 8 -1.16 26.24 0.86
N GLY A 9 -0.19 25.63 0.18
CA GLY A 9 0.51 24.44 0.65
C GLY A 9 -0.20 23.13 0.31
N LYS A 10 -1.37 23.19 -0.30
CA LYS A 10 -2.08 22.00 -0.76
C LYS A 10 -1.57 21.55 -2.12
N LEU A 11 -1.73 20.27 -2.42
CA LEU A 11 -1.36 19.73 -3.71
C LEU A 11 -2.30 20.28 -4.79
N LYS A 12 -1.73 20.61 -5.95
CA LYS A 12 -2.47 21.26 -7.02
C LYS A 12 -3.17 20.29 -7.96
N CYS A 13 -2.86 19.00 -7.87
CA CYS A 13 -3.39 17.99 -8.77
C CYS A 13 -3.85 16.78 -7.98
N SER A 14 -5.01 16.24 -8.33
CA SER A 14 -5.56 15.08 -7.66
C SER A 14 -4.68 13.84 -7.80
N ILE A 15 -4.00 13.69 -8.94
CA ILE A 15 -3.05 12.58 -9.12
C ILE A 15 -1.84 12.77 -8.21
N GLU A 16 -1.35 14.00 -8.07
CA GLU A 16 -0.24 14.31 -7.18
C GLU A 16 -0.60 13.96 -5.73
N TYR A 17 -1.80 14.29 -5.30
CA TYR A 17 -2.30 13.93 -3.98
C TYR A 17 -2.28 12.41 -3.78
N THR A 18 -2.82 11.68 -4.74
CA THR A 18 -2.89 10.21 -4.68
C THR A 18 -1.48 9.61 -4.61
N LEU A 19 -0.56 10.09 -5.44
CA LEU A 19 0.81 9.62 -5.44
C LEU A 19 1.53 9.93 -4.13
N GLN A 20 1.20 11.04 -3.49
CA GLN A 20 1.76 11.34 -2.18
C GLN A 20 1.34 10.29 -1.14
N LYS A 21 0.11 9.79 -1.25
CA LYS A 21 -0.43 8.81 -0.30
C LYS A 21 0.06 7.39 -0.56
N ILE A 22 0.10 6.97 -1.80
CA ILE A 22 0.40 5.59 -2.17
C ILE A 22 1.55 5.43 -3.16
N GLY A 23 2.23 6.53 -3.48
CA GLY A 23 3.33 6.48 -4.44
C GLY A 23 4.58 5.84 -3.86
N GLY A 24 5.63 5.86 -4.66
CA GLY A 24 6.87 5.18 -4.32
C GLY A 24 6.85 3.74 -4.79
N LYS A 25 7.87 2.98 -4.37
CA LYS A 25 8.08 1.65 -4.91
C LYS A 25 7.19 0.58 -4.24
N TRP A 26 6.89 0.72 -2.95
CA TRP A 26 6.38 -0.40 -2.18
C TRP A 26 4.94 -0.28 -1.67
N LYS A 27 4.44 0.92 -1.39
CA LYS A 27 3.12 1.09 -0.77
C LYS A 27 1.99 0.48 -1.60
N THR A 28 1.95 0.78 -2.88
CA THR A 28 0.92 0.24 -3.77
C THR A 28 0.97 -1.28 -3.83
N VAL A 29 2.20 -1.83 -3.88
CA VAL A 29 2.39 -3.28 -3.94
C VAL A 29 1.91 -3.94 -2.65
N VAL A 30 2.22 -3.35 -1.49
CA VAL A 30 1.72 -3.84 -0.20
C VAL A 30 0.19 -3.88 -0.18
N LEU A 31 -0.43 -2.78 -0.59
CA LEU A 31 -1.89 -2.69 -0.61
C LEU A 31 -2.50 -3.75 -1.53
N TRP A 32 -1.89 -3.97 -2.69
CA TRP A 32 -2.36 -4.98 -3.63
C TRP A 32 -2.30 -6.38 -3.03
N HIS A 33 -1.20 -6.75 -2.40
CA HIS A 33 -1.08 -8.07 -1.78
C HIS A 33 -2.08 -8.26 -0.65
N LEU A 34 -2.31 -7.24 0.17
CA LEU A 34 -3.34 -7.33 1.21
C LEU A 34 -4.74 -7.46 0.63
N ALA A 35 -4.99 -6.83 -0.52
CA ALA A 35 -6.28 -6.95 -1.19
C ALA A 35 -6.50 -8.35 -1.75
N VAL A 36 -5.47 -8.96 -2.33
CA VAL A 36 -5.56 -10.27 -2.97
C VAL A 36 -5.53 -11.40 -1.95
N ASP A 37 -4.58 -11.35 -1.01
CA ASP A 37 -4.32 -12.44 -0.09
C ASP A 37 -5.03 -12.30 1.25
N GLY A 38 -5.60 -11.13 1.53
CA GLY A 38 -6.28 -10.88 2.79
C GLY A 38 -5.30 -10.56 3.92
N THR A 39 -5.47 -11.24 5.06
CA THR A 39 -4.60 -11.02 6.21
C THR A 39 -3.22 -11.63 5.95
N LEU A 40 -2.18 -10.81 6.12
CA LEU A 40 -0.80 -11.26 5.96
C LEU A 40 0.03 -10.86 7.18
N ARG A 41 0.92 -11.77 7.58
CA ARG A 41 1.92 -11.49 8.60
C ARG A 41 3.07 -10.72 7.98
N TYR A 42 3.85 -10.04 8.83
CA TYR A 42 4.99 -9.26 8.38
C TYR A 42 5.94 -10.07 7.48
N ASN A 43 6.32 -11.26 7.91
CA ASN A 43 7.25 -12.09 7.14
C ASN A 43 6.65 -12.57 5.82
N GLU A 44 5.35 -12.84 5.80
CA GLU A 44 4.65 -13.20 4.58
C GLU A 44 4.66 -12.04 3.57
N LEU A 45 4.36 -10.83 4.05
CA LEU A 45 4.45 -9.63 3.21
C LEU A 45 5.84 -9.44 2.67
N ARG A 46 6.84 -9.54 3.53
CA ARG A 46 8.23 -9.33 3.12
C ARG A 46 8.66 -10.31 2.04
N SER A 47 8.21 -11.55 2.12
CA SER A 47 8.55 -12.56 1.12
C SER A 47 7.95 -12.25 -0.25
N LEU A 48 6.87 -11.48 -0.30
CA LEU A 48 6.22 -11.08 -1.54
C LEU A 48 6.82 -9.82 -2.15
N LEU A 49 7.81 -9.20 -1.49
CA LEU A 49 8.41 -7.94 -1.90
C LEU A 49 9.93 -8.11 -2.06
N PRO A 50 10.35 -8.77 -3.15
CA PRO A 50 11.79 -9.05 -3.33
C PRO A 50 12.62 -7.77 -3.34
N GLY A 51 13.68 -7.77 -2.53
CA GLY A 51 14.58 -6.63 -2.44
C GLY A 51 14.20 -5.58 -1.40
N VAL A 52 13.04 -5.69 -0.78
CA VAL A 52 12.65 -4.73 0.27
C VAL A 52 13.48 -5.00 1.55
N THR A 53 14.01 -3.94 2.15
CA THR A 53 14.71 -4.07 3.42
C THR A 53 13.71 -4.01 4.57
N HIS A 54 14.12 -4.56 5.73
CA HIS A 54 13.30 -4.46 6.93
C HIS A 54 12.99 -3.00 7.28
N LYS A 55 14.00 -2.14 7.19
CA LYS A 55 13.84 -0.73 7.51
C LYS A 55 12.79 -0.05 6.63
N VAL A 56 12.87 -0.29 5.32
CA VAL A 56 11.94 0.32 4.37
C VAL A 56 10.53 -0.23 4.54
N LEU A 57 10.40 -1.56 4.65
CA LEU A 57 9.06 -2.15 4.81
C LEU A 57 8.38 -1.69 6.09
N SER A 58 9.13 -1.68 7.21
CA SER A 58 8.60 -1.20 8.48
C SER A 58 8.10 0.24 8.39
N GLN A 59 8.88 1.10 7.71
CA GLN A 59 8.51 2.50 7.53
C GLN A 59 7.27 2.64 6.65
N GLN A 60 7.20 1.90 5.55
CA GLN A 60 6.05 1.96 4.65
C GLN A 60 4.77 1.46 5.31
N LEU A 61 4.87 0.36 6.07
CA LEU A 61 3.72 -0.17 6.80
C LEU A 61 3.23 0.82 7.85
N LYS A 62 4.15 1.46 8.55
CA LYS A 62 3.80 2.47 9.55
C LYS A 62 3.06 3.64 8.92
N GLU A 63 3.55 4.13 7.79
CA GLU A 63 2.90 5.23 7.08
C GLU A 63 1.51 4.84 6.58
N LEU A 64 1.36 3.65 6.03
CA LEU A 64 0.06 3.16 5.58
C LEU A 64 -0.93 3.02 6.73
N GLU A 65 -0.46 2.57 7.88
CA GLU A 65 -1.29 2.46 9.08
C GLU A 65 -1.71 3.83 9.59
N GLU A 66 -0.78 4.77 9.67
CA GLU A 66 -1.06 6.14 10.13
C GLU A 66 -2.06 6.84 9.21
N GLU A 67 -1.99 6.58 7.90
CA GLU A 67 -2.91 7.16 6.92
C GLU A 67 -4.26 6.43 6.90
N GLY A 68 -4.41 5.35 7.63
CA GLY A 68 -5.67 4.64 7.75
C GLY A 68 -5.96 3.62 6.65
N PHE A 69 -4.98 3.28 5.82
CA PHE A 69 -5.18 2.31 4.75
C PHE A 69 -5.11 0.86 5.22
N ILE A 70 -4.36 0.59 6.27
CA ILE A 70 -4.20 -0.75 6.80
C ILE A 70 -4.35 -0.76 8.31
N ASN A 71 -4.74 -1.92 8.84
CA ASN A 71 -4.74 -2.21 10.28
C ASN A 71 -3.56 -3.11 10.60
N ARG A 72 -2.95 -2.86 11.75
CA ARG A 72 -1.93 -3.71 12.32
C ARG A 72 -2.48 -4.32 13.60
N LYS A 73 -2.49 -5.64 13.69
CA LYS A 73 -2.92 -6.35 14.89
C LYS A 73 -1.77 -7.16 15.46
N SER A 74 -1.42 -6.86 16.70
CA SER A 74 -0.38 -7.58 17.41
C SER A 74 -1.04 -8.57 18.37
N TYR A 75 -0.53 -9.80 18.35
CA TYR A 75 -1.03 -10.87 19.22
C TYR A 75 -0.02 -11.13 20.33
N ASN A 76 -0.52 -11.24 21.53
CA ASN A 76 0.31 -11.50 22.69
C ASN A 76 0.57 -13.01 22.83
N THR A 77 1.25 -13.57 21.84
CA THR A 77 1.57 -14.99 21.77
C THR A 77 3.06 -15.22 21.83
N VAL A 78 3.48 -16.47 21.96
CA VAL A 78 4.90 -16.88 21.92
C VAL A 78 5.05 -17.92 20.80
N PRO A 79 5.75 -17.57 19.69
CA PRO A 79 6.37 -16.26 19.42
C PRO A 79 5.34 -15.19 19.11
N PRO A 80 5.72 -13.89 19.22
CA PRO A 80 4.82 -12.79 18.91
C PRO A 80 4.38 -12.83 17.45
N LYS A 81 3.12 -12.45 17.20
CA LYS A 81 2.55 -12.46 15.87
C LYS A 81 1.99 -11.08 15.56
N VAL A 82 2.28 -10.56 14.37
CA VAL A 82 1.73 -9.30 13.88
C VAL A 82 1.08 -9.56 12.54
N GLU A 83 -0.18 -9.15 12.41
CA GLU A 83 -0.94 -9.30 11.18
C GLU A 83 -1.37 -7.94 10.64
N TYR A 84 -1.40 -7.84 9.31
CA TYR A 84 -1.84 -6.66 8.59
C TYR A 84 -3.05 -6.98 7.74
N THR A 85 -4.02 -6.06 7.73
CA THR A 85 -5.22 -6.18 6.90
C THR A 85 -5.56 -4.84 6.28
N LEU A 86 -6.25 -4.88 5.15
CA LEU A 86 -6.74 -3.69 4.50
C LEU A 86 -7.96 -3.16 5.27
N THR A 87 -8.03 -1.85 5.48
CA THR A 87 -9.21 -1.22 6.09
C THR A 87 -10.28 -0.98 5.04
N ALA A 88 -11.49 -0.61 5.48
CA ALA A 88 -12.54 -0.18 4.55
C ALA A 88 -12.07 1.02 3.72
N PHE A 89 -11.35 1.95 4.34
CA PHE A 89 -10.78 3.09 3.63
C PHE A 89 -9.73 2.64 2.61
N GLY A 90 -8.85 1.72 3.00
CA GLY A 90 -7.87 1.15 2.08
C GLY A 90 -8.52 0.46 0.89
N ALA A 91 -9.66 -0.20 1.12
CA ALA A 91 -10.40 -0.88 0.08
C ALA A 91 -10.97 0.09 -0.98
N THR A 92 -11.08 1.38 -0.68
CA THR A 92 -11.49 2.36 -1.69
C THR A 92 -10.49 2.49 -2.83
N LEU A 93 -9.26 2.03 -2.61
CA LEU A 93 -8.22 2.03 -3.64
C LEU A 93 -8.29 0.83 -4.58
N LEU A 94 -9.10 -0.18 -4.26
CA LEU A 94 -9.16 -1.42 -5.04
C LEU A 94 -9.41 -1.20 -6.53
N PRO A 95 -10.35 -0.34 -6.96
CA PRO A 95 -10.56 -0.12 -8.40
C PRO A 95 -9.31 0.38 -9.11
N ILE A 96 -8.54 1.26 -8.47
CA ILE A 96 -7.31 1.79 -9.04
C ILE A 96 -6.24 0.70 -9.10
N LEU A 97 -6.07 -0.04 -8.02
CA LEU A 97 -5.08 -1.11 -7.92
C LEU A 97 -5.36 -2.21 -8.95
N LYS A 98 -6.62 -2.56 -9.11
CA LYS A 98 -7.03 -3.56 -10.09
C LYS A 98 -6.68 -3.13 -11.51
N GLN A 99 -6.95 -1.88 -11.84
CA GLN A 99 -6.61 -1.35 -13.17
C GLN A 99 -5.10 -1.30 -13.39
N MET A 100 -4.34 -0.93 -12.36
CA MET A 100 -2.88 -0.96 -12.45
C MET A 100 -2.37 -2.38 -12.69
N HIS A 101 -2.95 -3.35 -11.99
CA HIS A 101 -2.62 -4.75 -12.17
C HIS A 101 -2.91 -5.21 -13.60
N GLU A 102 -4.09 -4.88 -14.11
CA GLU A 102 -4.48 -5.27 -15.47
C GLU A 102 -3.57 -4.64 -16.51
N TRP A 103 -3.27 -3.36 -16.36
CA TRP A 103 -2.38 -2.66 -17.30
C TRP A 103 -0.99 -3.27 -17.29
N GLY A 104 -0.47 -3.57 -16.10
CA GLY A 104 0.84 -4.20 -15.94
C GLY A 104 0.90 -5.60 -16.53
N THR A 105 -0.18 -6.37 -16.34
CA THR A 105 -0.27 -7.73 -16.90
C THR A 105 -0.26 -7.69 -18.43
N GLU A 106 -0.97 -6.72 -19.00
CA GLU A 106 -1.08 -6.61 -20.46
C GLU A 106 0.22 -6.10 -21.12
N HIS A 107 0.89 -5.15 -20.48
CA HIS A 107 2.02 -4.43 -21.10
C HIS A 107 3.38 -4.77 -20.50
N GLY A 108 3.41 -5.38 -19.32
CA GLY A 108 4.66 -5.70 -18.64
C GLY A 108 5.27 -7.01 -19.12
N ASP A 109 6.59 -7.07 -19.07
CA ASP A 109 7.33 -8.31 -19.36
C ASP A 109 7.55 -9.02 -18.02
N LEU A 110 6.57 -9.80 -17.62
CA LEU A 110 6.58 -10.46 -16.31
C LEU A 110 7.08 -11.89 -16.42
N ALA A 111 7.99 -12.23 -15.50
CA ALA A 111 8.53 -13.59 -15.44
C ALA A 111 7.55 -14.54 -14.77
#